data_b3ffd2b9b8c9523b0bfcb0254f45f6a0
#
_entry.id   b3ffd2b9b8c9523b0bfcb0254f45f6a0
#
_cell.length_a   1.000
_cell.length_b   1.000
_cell.length_c   1.000
_cell.angle_alpha   90.00
_cell.angle_beta   90.00
_cell.angle_gamma   90.00
#
_symmetry.space_group_name_H-M   'P 1'
#
loop_
_entity.id
_entity.type
_entity.pdbx_description
1 polymer ?
#
loop_
_entity_poly.entity_id
_entity_poly.type
_entity_poly.pdbx_seq_one_letter_code
_entity_poly.pdbx_strand_id
1 'polypeptide(L)'
;MTQIYLIRHGQASFGTANYDQLSDKGQAQAHALGRYLKNLLQTKPYIVTGSMQRHQQTAQLALSEFTIEMSMYSSELWNEFNHHEVLTAYEPKLADVEFLGQQLAQCSEPREYLKTIFYPAMQQWSEHNNHGEYQETWLQFKARVQQALYELCSQIQRHQPKEVLVFSSGGVISVVVAHLLGLSAERTFALNWEIANTSVTMLKWQNEQLNLHSFNEYHYLKDNQADLTTWL
;
A
#
# COMPACT_ATOMS: atom_id res chain seq x y z
N MET A 1 -8.16 20.93 -11.26
CA MET A 1 -8.27 20.02 -10.10
C MET A 1 -8.08 18.59 -10.59
N THR A 2 -7.17 17.83 -9.97
CA THR A 2 -6.94 16.41 -10.24
C THR A 2 -7.31 15.59 -9.00
N GLN A 3 -8.01 14.48 -9.20
CA GLN A 3 -8.27 13.49 -8.15
C GLN A 3 -7.21 12.39 -8.23
N ILE A 4 -6.60 12.04 -7.10
CA ILE A 4 -5.57 11.01 -7.00
C ILE A 4 -6.10 9.92 -6.07
N TYR A 5 -6.11 8.69 -6.55
CA TYR A 5 -6.56 7.51 -5.82
C TYR A 5 -5.33 6.66 -5.49
N LEU A 6 -4.90 6.69 -4.23
CA LEU A 6 -3.88 5.78 -3.71
C LEU A 6 -4.55 4.48 -3.33
N ILE A 7 -4.11 3.38 -3.90
CA ILE A 7 -4.75 2.07 -3.80
C ILE A 7 -3.74 1.09 -3.20
N ARG A 8 -4.10 0.48 -2.07
CA ARG A 8 -3.32 -0.64 -1.53
C ARG A 8 -3.55 -1.87 -2.39
N HIS A 9 -2.50 -2.64 -2.65
CA HIS A 9 -2.59 -3.92 -3.36
C HIS A 9 -3.59 -4.89 -2.69
N GLY A 10 -4.10 -5.86 -3.45
CA GLY A 10 -4.89 -6.97 -2.94
C GLY A 10 -4.09 -7.86 -1.99
N GLN A 11 -4.77 -8.73 -1.24
CA GLN A 11 -4.11 -9.64 -0.32
C GLN A 11 -3.00 -10.43 -1.02
N ALA A 12 -1.79 -10.39 -0.46
CA ALA A 12 -0.66 -11.17 -0.93
C ALA A 12 -0.73 -12.62 -0.44
N SER A 13 -0.02 -13.52 -1.13
CA SER A 13 0.04 -14.96 -0.80
C SER A 13 0.97 -15.21 0.38
N PHE A 14 0.48 -14.96 1.60
CA PHE A 14 1.25 -15.17 2.82
C PHE A 14 1.56 -16.66 3.03
N GLY A 15 2.81 -16.97 3.39
CA GLY A 15 3.25 -18.34 3.66
C GLY A 15 3.52 -19.21 2.43
N THR A 16 3.54 -18.63 1.22
CA THR A 16 3.95 -19.33 0.00
C THR A 16 5.38 -18.98 -0.41
N ALA A 17 5.96 -19.79 -1.31
CA ALA A 17 7.32 -19.54 -1.83
C ALA A 17 7.47 -18.20 -2.57
N ASN A 18 6.37 -17.65 -3.09
CA ASN A 18 6.33 -16.33 -3.71
C ASN A 18 5.32 -15.43 -3.01
N TYR A 19 5.78 -14.79 -1.94
CA TYR A 19 4.97 -13.83 -1.17
C TYR A 19 4.53 -12.62 -1.99
N ASP A 20 5.28 -12.21 -3.02
CA ASP A 20 4.99 -10.99 -3.78
C ASP A 20 3.86 -11.13 -4.81
N GLN A 21 3.14 -12.24 -4.86
CA GLN A 21 1.97 -12.41 -5.71
C GLN A 21 0.66 -12.32 -4.91
N LEU A 22 -0.44 -12.03 -5.59
CA LEU A 22 -1.77 -12.02 -4.98
C LEU A 22 -2.24 -13.44 -4.64
N SER A 23 -2.92 -13.58 -3.49
CA SER A 23 -3.74 -14.76 -3.20
C SER A 23 -4.99 -14.79 -4.08
N ASP A 24 -5.71 -15.92 -4.11
CA ASP A 24 -7.00 -16.02 -4.80
C ASP A 24 -7.99 -14.96 -4.29
N LYS A 25 -7.98 -14.70 -2.97
CA LYS A 25 -8.79 -13.64 -2.37
C LYS A 25 -8.33 -12.26 -2.83
N GLY A 26 -7.01 -12.03 -2.92
CA GLY A 26 -6.43 -10.80 -3.45
C GLY A 26 -6.81 -10.53 -4.91
N GLN A 27 -6.88 -11.57 -5.73
CA GLN A 27 -7.36 -11.46 -7.11
C GLN A 27 -8.85 -11.08 -7.15
N ALA A 28 -9.68 -11.73 -6.33
CA ALA A 28 -11.11 -11.38 -6.22
C ALA A 28 -11.31 -9.94 -5.72
N GLN A 29 -10.48 -9.47 -4.77
CA GLN A 29 -10.46 -8.08 -4.33
C GLN A 29 -10.11 -7.11 -5.47
N ALA A 30 -9.11 -7.44 -6.28
CA ALA A 30 -8.70 -6.60 -7.41
C ALA A 30 -9.80 -6.48 -8.46
N HIS A 31 -10.54 -7.55 -8.76
CA HIS A 31 -11.72 -7.48 -9.62
C HIS A 31 -12.85 -6.63 -9.03
N ALA A 32 -13.12 -6.78 -7.72
CA ALA A 32 -14.11 -5.94 -7.03
C ALA A 32 -13.72 -4.45 -7.07
N LEU A 33 -12.44 -4.15 -6.86
CA LEU A 33 -11.88 -2.80 -7.02
C LEU A 33 -12.11 -2.26 -8.43
N GLY A 34 -11.86 -3.06 -9.46
CA GLY A 34 -12.06 -2.66 -10.86
C GLY A 34 -13.52 -2.25 -11.14
N ARG A 35 -14.48 -3.04 -10.67
CA ARG A 35 -15.90 -2.70 -10.76
C ARG A 35 -16.25 -1.42 -10.00
N TYR A 36 -15.69 -1.23 -8.81
CA TYR A 36 -15.84 0.00 -8.04
C TYR A 36 -15.27 1.22 -8.78
N LEU A 37 -14.03 1.13 -9.27
CA LEU A 37 -13.37 2.20 -10.01
C LEU A 37 -14.12 2.56 -11.31
N LYS A 38 -14.67 1.58 -12.00
CA LYS A 38 -15.46 1.80 -13.22
C LYS A 38 -16.68 2.70 -12.99
N ASN A 39 -17.29 2.63 -11.81
CA ASN A 39 -18.41 3.49 -11.43
C ASN A 39 -17.96 4.85 -10.87
N LEU A 40 -16.72 4.94 -10.37
CA LEU A 40 -16.16 6.12 -9.75
C LEU A 40 -15.53 7.07 -10.76
N LEU A 41 -14.74 6.54 -11.71
CA LEU A 41 -13.98 7.33 -12.67
C LEU A 41 -14.87 7.92 -13.76
N GLN A 42 -14.57 9.18 -14.10
CA GLN A 42 -15.29 9.95 -15.12
C GLN A 42 -14.48 10.08 -16.43
N THR A 43 -13.17 9.88 -16.34
CA THR A 43 -12.23 10.06 -17.45
C THR A 43 -11.24 8.89 -17.51
N LYS A 44 -10.47 8.79 -18.59
CA LYS A 44 -9.34 7.86 -18.65
C LYS A 44 -8.26 8.32 -17.68
N PRO A 45 -7.92 7.53 -16.62
CA PRO A 45 -6.95 7.93 -15.63
C PRO A 45 -5.50 7.85 -16.13
N TYR A 46 -4.62 8.64 -15.53
CA TYR A 46 -3.18 8.40 -15.55
C TYR A 46 -2.85 7.36 -14.47
N ILE A 47 -2.09 6.30 -14.81
CA ILE A 47 -1.91 5.15 -13.93
C ILE A 47 -0.44 4.95 -13.59
N VAL A 48 -0.15 4.86 -12.30
CA VAL A 48 1.17 4.55 -11.74
C VAL A 48 1.08 3.31 -10.86
N THR A 49 2.10 2.46 -10.91
CA THR A 49 2.23 1.29 -10.05
C THR A 49 3.60 1.27 -9.38
N GLY A 50 3.71 0.72 -8.18
CA GLY A 50 4.98 0.18 -7.72
C GLY A 50 5.45 -0.97 -8.63
N SER A 51 6.73 -1.31 -8.59
CA SER A 51 7.31 -2.39 -9.40
C SER A 51 7.08 -3.79 -8.82
N MET A 52 6.61 -3.89 -7.58
CA MET A 52 6.31 -5.17 -6.93
C MET A 52 5.18 -5.91 -7.66
N GLN A 53 5.28 -7.24 -7.73
CA GLN A 53 4.35 -8.08 -8.47
C GLN A 53 2.91 -7.90 -8.00
N ARG A 54 2.66 -7.83 -6.69
CA ARG A 54 1.34 -7.60 -6.11
C ARG A 54 0.72 -6.26 -6.50
N HIS A 55 1.53 -5.19 -6.72
CA HIS A 55 1.03 -3.90 -7.20
C HIS A 55 0.57 -4.02 -8.65
N GLN A 56 1.41 -4.61 -9.49
CA GLN A 56 1.15 -4.77 -10.92
C GLN A 56 -0.06 -5.70 -11.17
N GLN A 57 -0.13 -6.83 -10.46
CA GLN A 57 -1.27 -7.76 -10.57
C GLN A 57 -2.58 -7.11 -10.12
N THR A 58 -2.57 -6.34 -9.01
CA THR A 58 -3.76 -5.61 -8.57
C THR A 58 -4.22 -4.63 -9.64
N ALA A 59 -3.30 -3.86 -10.22
CA ALA A 59 -3.62 -2.92 -11.29
C ALA A 59 -4.17 -3.65 -12.53
N GLN A 60 -3.49 -4.68 -13.00
CA GLN A 60 -3.89 -5.45 -14.20
C GLN A 60 -5.30 -6.03 -14.04
N LEU A 61 -5.58 -6.70 -12.91
CA LEU A 61 -6.89 -7.31 -12.66
C LEU A 61 -7.99 -6.26 -12.48
N ALA A 62 -7.72 -5.16 -11.78
CA ALA A 62 -8.70 -4.08 -11.66
C ALA A 62 -8.99 -3.42 -13.01
N LEU A 63 -7.97 -3.19 -13.83
CA LEU A 63 -8.13 -2.58 -15.15
C LEU A 63 -8.77 -3.51 -16.18
N SER A 64 -8.72 -4.84 -15.99
CA SER A 64 -9.40 -5.80 -16.86
C SER A 64 -10.93 -5.67 -16.86
N GLU A 65 -11.50 -5.00 -15.85
CA GLU A 65 -12.94 -4.69 -15.78
C GLU A 65 -13.35 -3.55 -16.74
N PHE A 66 -12.37 -2.82 -17.30
CA PHE A 66 -12.61 -1.76 -18.27
C PHE A 66 -12.52 -2.29 -19.71
N THR A 67 -13.26 -1.66 -20.60
CA THR A 67 -13.29 -2.03 -22.04
C THR A 67 -12.20 -1.36 -22.88
N ILE A 68 -11.44 -0.45 -22.27
CA ILE A 68 -10.38 0.33 -22.94
C ILE A 68 -9.00 -0.08 -22.41
N GLU A 69 -8.05 -0.19 -23.30
CA GLU A 69 -6.66 -0.43 -22.93
C GLU A 69 -6.06 0.80 -22.24
N MET A 70 -5.37 0.56 -21.13
CA MET A 70 -4.74 1.60 -20.32
C MET A 70 -3.25 1.30 -20.12
N SER A 71 -2.41 2.29 -20.41
CA SER A 71 -0.98 2.21 -20.13
C SER A 71 -0.68 2.49 -18.66
N MET A 72 0.24 1.73 -18.07
CA MET A 72 0.68 1.90 -16.69
C MET A 72 2.16 2.27 -16.66
N TYR A 73 2.52 3.19 -15.78
CA TYR A 73 3.90 3.57 -15.48
C TYR A 73 4.33 2.89 -14.18
N SER A 74 5.41 2.11 -14.24
CA SER A 74 5.97 1.46 -13.05
C SER A 74 7.11 2.28 -12.48
N SER A 75 7.13 2.46 -11.15
CA SER A 75 8.21 3.16 -10.43
C SER A 75 8.48 2.52 -9.08
N GLU A 76 9.73 2.19 -8.81
CA GLU A 76 10.18 1.62 -7.53
C GLU A 76 9.99 2.58 -6.34
N LEU A 77 9.83 3.88 -6.62
CA LEU A 77 9.54 4.87 -5.58
C LEU A 77 8.24 4.58 -4.83
N TRP A 78 7.30 3.86 -5.46
CA TRP A 78 6.02 3.45 -4.88
C TRP A 78 6.05 2.05 -4.25
N ASN A 79 7.24 1.42 -4.11
CA ASN A 79 7.39 0.13 -3.47
C ASN A 79 7.28 0.21 -1.95
N GLU A 80 6.82 -0.88 -1.35
CA GLU A 80 6.84 -1.04 0.11
C GLU A 80 8.29 -1.13 0.61
N PHE A 81 8.51 -0.81 1.87
CA PHE A 81 9.77 -1.11 2.55
C PHE A 81 9.93 -2.63 2.76
N ASN A 82 11.16 -3.07 3.01
CA ASN A 82 11.44 -4.46 3.30
C ASN A 82 11.08 -4.79 4.76
N HIS A 83 9.82 -5.18 5.00
CA HIS A 83 9.35 -5.53 6.35
C HIS A 83 10.07 -6.74 6.94
N HIS A 84 10.52 -7.71 6.11
CA HIS A 84 11.29 -8.86 6.59
C HIS A 84 12.63 -8.40 7.20
N GLU A 85 13.32 -7.48 6.56
CA GLU A 85 14.56 -6.90 7.07
C GLU A 85 14.33 -6.17 8.41
N VAL A 86 13.28 -5.34 8.49
CA VAL A 86 12.93 -4.60 9.71
C VAL A 86 12.63 -5.56 10.86
N LEU A 87 11.89 -6.63 10.61
CA LEU A 87 11.57 -7.65 11.61
C LEU A 87 12.80 -8.42 12.06
N THR A 88 13.65 -8.85 11.13
CA THR A 88 14.84 -9.66 11.44
C THR A 88 15.94 -8.85 12.12
N ALA A 89 16.02 -7.55 11.86
CA ALA A 89 16.92 -6.66 12.61
C ALA A 89 16.46 -6.49 14.08
N TYR A 90 15.15 -6.52 14.33
CA TYR A 90 14.61 -6.46 15.68
C TYR A 90 14.72 -7.81 16.43
N GLU A 91 14.30 -8.90 15.81
CA GLU A 91 14.35 -10.25 16.37
C GLU A 91 14.89 -11.23 15.29
N PRO A 92 16.17 -11.62 15.36
CA PRO A 92 16.80 -12.47 14.35
C PRO A 92 16.11 -13.83 14.11
N LYS A 93 15.37 -14.36 15.10
CA LYS A 93 14.61 -15.61 14.94
C LYS A 93 13.48 -15.50 13.92
N LEU A 94 13.02 -14.28 13.63
CA LEU A 94 11.98 -14.00 12.63
C LEU A 94 12.51 -14.14 11.19
N ALA A 95 13.81 -14.36 11.00
CA ALA A 95 14.38 -14.77 9.71
C ALA A 95 13.88 -16.17 9.29
N ASP A 96 13.53 -17.01 10.26
CA ASP A 96 12.96 -18.33 10.02
C ASP A 96 11.45 -18.22 9.75
N VAL A 97 11.06 -18.32 8.47
CA VAL A 97 9.67 -18.25 8.02
C VAL A 97 8.83 -19.38 8.60
N GLU A 98 9.42 -20.56 8.80
CA GLU A 98 8.74 -21.70 9.37
C GLU A 98 8.45 -21.47 10.86
N PHE A 99 9.39 -20.90 11.59
CA PHE A 99 9.18 -20.49 12.99
C PHE A 99 8.01 -19.51 13.11
N LEU A 100 8.00 -18.44 12.30
CA LEU A 100 6.90 -17.46 12.31
C LEU A 100 5.58 -18.12 11.93
N GLY A 101 5.55 -18.97 10.93
CA GLY A 101 4.37 -19.71 10.51
C GLY A 101 3.79 -20.59 11.61
N GLN A 102 4.66 -21.32 12.36
CA GLN A 102 4.25 -22.15 13.50
C GLN A 102 3.66 -21.29 14.63
N GLN A 103 4.26 -20.13 14.93
CA GLN A 103 3.74 -19.22 15.95
C GLN A 103 2.34 -18.70 15.56
N LEU A 104 2.15 -18.30 14.33
CA LEU A 104 0.86 -17.81 13.81
C LEU A 104 -0.22 -18.88 13.81
N ALA A 105 0.13 -20.13 13.46
CA ALA A 105 -0.80 -21.25 13.44
C ALA A 105 -1.31 -21.63 14.86
N GLN A 106 -0.54 -21.32 15.91
CA GLN A 106 -0.91 -21.58 17.31
C GLN A 106 -1.68 -20.42 17.96
N CYS A 107 -1.74 -19.25 17.30
CA CYS A 107 -2.42 -18.08 17.85
C CYS A 107 -3.91 -18.07 17.50
N SER A 108 -4.75 -17.79 18.50
CA SER A 108 -6.18 -17.52 18.29
C SER A 108 -6.43 -16.21 17.55
N GLU A 109 -5.53 -15.23 17.71
CA GLU A 109 -5.61 -13.87 17.14
C GLU A 109 -4.32 -13.54 16.40
N PRO A 110 -4.07 -14.10 15.19
CA PRO A 110 -2.80 -13.94 14.46
C PRO A 110 -2.45 -12.47 14.18
N ARG A 111 -3.46 -11.64 13.89
CA ARG A 111 -3.27 -10.20 13.63
C ARG A 111 -2.76 -9.47 14.87
N GLU A 112 -3.31 -9.74 16.02
CA GLU A 112 -2.87 -9.11 17.27
C GLU A 112 -1.47 -9.60 17.67
N TYR A 113 -1.18 -10.88 17.49
CA TYR A 113 0.17 -11.39 17.69
C TYR A 113 1.19 -10.69 16.78
N LEU A 114 0.89 -10.53 15.50
CA LEU A 114 1.77 -9.79 14.59
C LEU A 114 2.00 -8.35 15.04
N LYS A 115 0.99 -7.66 15.58
CA LYS A 115 1.16 -6.31 16.14
C LYS A 115 2.19 -6.28 17.27
N THR A 116 2.22 -7.29 18.14
CA THR A 116 3.19 -7.35 19.26
C THR A 116 4.64 -7.44 18.80
N ILE A 117 4.86 -7.89 17.57
CA ILE A 117 6.19 -8.00 16.94
C ILE A 117 6.48 -6.75 16.10
N PHE A 118 5.53 -6.34 15.26
CA PHE A 118 5.73 -5.24 14.32
C PHE A 118 5.88 -3.89 15.01
N TYR A 119 5.09 -3.57 16.04
CA TYR A 119 5.18 -2.26 16.67
C TYR A 119 6.56 -1.96 17.26
N PRO A 120 7.16 -2.84 18.09
CA PRO A 120 8.50 -2.57 18.59
C PRO A 120 9.58 -2.58 17.50
N ALA A 121 9.46 -3.44 16.46
CA ALA A 121 10.37 -3.45 15.33
C ALA A 121 10.31 -2.14 14.53
N MET A 122 9.12 -1.65 14.25
CA MET A 122 8.91 -0.36 13.57
C MET A 122 9.38 0.82 14.41
N GLN A 123 9.17 0.77 15.74
CA GLN A 123 9.68 1.79 16.66
C GLN A 123 11.21 1.82 16.60
N GLN A 124 11.88 0.67 16.74
CA GLN A 124 13.33 0.56 16.62
C GLN A 124 13.82 1.13 15.28
N TRP A 125 13.20 0.74 14.16
CA TRP A 125 13.53 1.24 12.83
C TRP A 125 13.39 2.76 12.70
N SER A 126 12.38 3.35 13.34
CA SER A 126 12.13 4.80 13.27
C SER A 126 13.04 5.63 14.17
N GLU A 127 13.56 5.04 15.25
CA GLU A 127 14.42 5.72 16.23
C GLU A 127 15.91 5.62 15.88
N HIS A 128 16.32 4.54 15.21
CA HIS A 128 17.72 4.29 14.89
C HIS A 128 18.08 4.84 13.50
N ASN A 129 18.90 5.88 13.49
CA ASN A 129 19.52 6.42 12.27
C ASN A 129 20.76 5.62 11.83
N ASN A 130 20.87 4.35 12.24
CA ASN A 130 22.02 3.50 11.95
C ASN A 130 21.99 3.01 10.50
N HIS A 131 22.70 3.73 9.62
CA HIS A 131 22.88 3.41 8.20
C HIS A 131 23.56 2.04 7.92
N GLY A 132 23.94 1.29 8.95
CA GLY A 132 24.60 -0.02 8.80
C GLY A 132 23.69 -1.23 9.10
N GLU A 133 22.55 -1.03 9.72
CA GLU A 133 21.64 -2.10 10.14
C GLU A 133 20.52 -2.38 9.14
N TYR A 134 20.17 -1.38 8.30
CA TYR A 134 19.08 -1.46 7.33
C TYR A 134 19.56 -1.05 5.94
N GLN A 135 19.13 -1.75 4.91
CA GLN A 135 19.34 -1.36 3.50
C GLN A 135 18.61 -0.04 3.20
N GLU A 136 17.40 0.11 3.77
CA GLU A 136 16.63 1.35 3.72
C GLU A 136 16.21 1.76 5.14
N THR A 137 16.74 2.87 5.65
CA THR A 137 16.31 3.43 6.94
C THR A 137 14.93 4.06 6.84
N TRP A 138 14.25 4.25 7.98
CA TRP A 138 12.96 4.95 8.02
C TRP A 138 13.00 6.34 7.37
N LEU A 139 14.09 7.08 7.56
CA LEU A 139 14.25 8.40 6.94
C LEU A 139 14.39 8.31 5.42
N GLN A 140 15.13 7.31 4.92
CA GLN A 140 15.27 7.06 3.49
C GLN A 140 13.96 6.61 2.86
N PHE A 141 13.20 5.72 3.52
CA PHE A 141 11.88 5.31 3.07
C PHE A 141 10.92 6.50 2.95
N LYS A 142 10.85 7.34 3.99
CA LYS A 142 10.04 8.57 3.93
C LYS A 142 10.47 9.51 2.80
N ALA A 143 11.78 9.72 2.64
CA ALA A 143 12.32 10.58 1.58
C ALA A 143 11.97 10.01 0.19
N ARG A 144 12.06 8.68 -0.01
CA ARG A 144 11.69 8.00 -1.25
C ARG A 144 10.21 8.19 -1.57
N VAL A 145 9.33 8.03 -0.59
CA VAL A 145 7.88 8.23 -0.77
C VAL A 145 7.56 9.72 -1.08
N GLN A 146 8.24 10.66 -0.42
CA GLN A 146 8.08 12.08 -0.72
C GLN A 146 8.58 12.41 -2.14
N GLN A 147 9.68 11.81 -2.59
CA GLN A 147 10.15 11.92 -3.97
C GLN A 147 9.12 11.38 -4.96
N ALA A 148 8.53 10.21 -4.69
CA ALA A 148 7.45 9.65 -5.52
C ALA A 148 6.28 10.63 -5.67
N LEU A 149 5.88 11.25 -4.56
CA LEU A 149 4.78 12.22 -4.53
C LEU A 149 5.13 13.49 -5.31
N TYR A 150 6.35 14.01 -5.15
CA TYR A 150 6.85 15.16 -5.90
C TYR A 150 6.86 14.90 -7.41
N GLU A 151 7.37 13.74 -7.84
CA GLU A 151 7.38 13.35 -9.26
C GLU A 151 5.96 13.22 -9.81
N LEU A 152 5.04 12.62 -9.04
CA LEU A 152 3.64 12.52 -9.42
C LEU A 152 3.00 13.89 -9.61
N CYS A 153 3.21 14.83 -8.68
CA CYS A 153 2.71 16.19 -8.80
C CYS A 153 3.28 16.91 -10.04
N SER A 154 4.56 16.69 -10.36
CA SER A 154 5.20 17.22 -11.56
C SER A 154 4.57 16.65 -12.84
N GLN A 155 4.24 15.35 -12.88
CA GLN A 155 3.52 14.75 -14.01
C GLN A 155 2.10 15.29 -14.14
N ILE A 156 1.41 15.50 -13.00
CA ILE A 156 0.10 16.12 -12.99
C ILE A 156 0.13 17.54 -13.55
N GLN A 157 1.11 18.35 -13.18
CA GLN A 157 1.28 19.70 -13.72
C GLN A 157 1.52 19.68 -15.24
N ARG A 158 2.34 18.73 -15.73
CA ARG A 158 2.69 18.59 -17.15
C ARG A 158 1.54 18.08 -18.01
N HIS A 159 0.84 17.03 -17.56
CA HIS A 159 -0.15 16.30 -18.37
C HIS A 159 -1.60 16.66 -18.03
N GLN A 160 -1.83 17.33 -16.92
CA GLN A 160 -3.14 17.79 -16.43
C GLN A 160 -4.25 16.70 -16.45
N PRO A 161 -3.95 15.44 -16.02
CA PRO A 161 -4.96 14.41 -15.94
C PRO A 161 -6.03 14.84 -14.92
N LYS A 162 -7.30 14.50 -15.19
CA LYS A 162 -8.38 14.73 -14.22
C LYS A 162 -8.35 13.70 -13.09
N GLU A 163 -7.88 12.50 -13.39
CA GLU A 163 -7.86 11.35 -12.49
C GLU A 163 -6.54 10.60 -12.60
N VAL A 164 -6.01 10.18 -11.45
CA VAL A 164 -4.76 9.43 -11.31
C VAL A 164 -5.00 8.24 -10.41
N LEU A 165 -4.58 7.05 -10.82
CA LEU A 165 -4.54 5.84 -9.99
C LEU A 165 -3.10 5.53 -9.61
N VAL A 166 -2.84 5.26 -8.34
CA VAL A 166 -1.52 4.83 -7.84
C VAL A 166 -1.71 3.53 -7.08
N PHE A 167 -1.22 2.42 -7.63
CA PHE A 167 -1.25 1.11 -6.98
C PHE A 167 0.04 0.89 -6.20
N SER A 168 -0.08 0.74 -4.89
CA SER A 168 1.06 0.70 -3.96
C SER A 168 0.72 -0.14 -2.72
N SER A 169 1.36 0.14 -1.61
CA SER A 169 1.25 -0.59 -0.34
C SER A 169 0.83 0.29 0.83
N GLY A 170 0.45 -0.35 1.94
CA GLY A 170 -0.04 0.33 3.13
C GLY A 170 0.98 1.28 3.76
N GLY A 171 2.26 0.88 3.83
CA GLY A 171 3.32 1.71 4.39
C GLY A 171 3.54 3.00 3.59
N VAL A 172 3.54 2.90 2.25
CA VAL A 172 3.64 4.06 1.36
C VAL A 172 2.45 5.00 1.54
N ILE A 173 1.22 4.46 1.53
CA ILE A 173 -0.01 5.25 1.69
C ILE A 173 -0.02 5.94 3.06
N SER A 174 0.37 5.22 4.13
CA SER A 174 0.43 5.79 5.48
C SER A 174 1.45 6.94 5.59
N VAL A 175 2.61 6.82 4.93
CA VAL A 175 3.62 7.90 4.88
C VAL A 175 3.10 9.11 4.11
N VAL A 176 2.41 8.92 2.99
CA VAL A 176 1.78 10.03 2.24
C VAL A 176 0.76 10.76 3.12
N VAL A 177 -0.14 10.02 3.78
CA VAL A 177 -1.16 10.60 4.68
C VAL A 177 -0.50 11.30 5.86
N ALA A 178 0.51 10.67 6.48
CA ALA A 178 1.25 11.26 7.58
C ALA A 178 1.98 12.55 7.19
N HIS A 179 2.56 12.61 5.99
CA HIS A 179 3.19 13.83 5.47
C HIS A 179 2.17 14.97 5.34
N LEU A 180 0.97 14.69 4.79
CA LEU A 180 -0.07 15.70 4.60
C LEU A 180 -0.68 16.20 5.93
N LEU A 181 -0.73 15.33 6.94
CA LEU A 181 -1.36 15.65 8.24
C LEU A 181 -0.36 15.99 9.35
N GLY A 182 0.95 15.94 9.09
CA GLY A 182 1.99 16.19 10.09
C GLY A 182 2.04 15.16 11.22
N LEU A 183 1.83 13.87 10.92
CA LEU A 183 1.78 12.81 11.93
C LEU A 183 3.19 12.32 12.33
N SER A 184 3.30 11.85 13.58
CA SER A 184 4.49 11.16 14.08
C SER A 184 4.68 9.78 13.40
N ALA A 185 5.88 9.18 13.55
CA ALA A 185 6.17 7.83 13.09
C ALA A 185 5.19 6.81 13.71
N GLU A 186 4.98 6.86 15.02
CA GLU A 186 4.04 5.99 15.74
C GLU A 186 2.63 6.06 15.14
N ARG A 187 2.12 7.26 14.88
CA ARG A 187 0.80 7.45 14.25
C ARG A 187 0.76 6.94 12.82
N THR A 188 1.86 7.06 12.08
CA THR A 188 2.00 6.52 10.73
C THR A 188 1.89 5.00 10.73
N PHE A 189 2.55 4.33 11.69
CA PHE A 189 2.46 2.87 11.82
C PHE A 189 1.07 2.41 12.23
N ALA A 190 0.41 3.13 13.14
CA ALA A 190 -0.97 2.85 13.52
C ALA A 190 -1.92 2.94 12.30
N LEU A 191 -1.76 3.95 11.44
CA LEU A 191 -2.54 4.06 10.20
C LEU A 191 -2.30 2.87 9.26
N ASN A 192 -1.05 2.42 9.10
CA ASN A 192 -0.72 1.31 8.20
C ASN A 192 -1.53 0.04 8.54
N TRP A 193 -1.76 -0.24 9.82
CA TRP A 193 -2.55 -1.38 10.27
C TRP A 193 -4.04 -1.30 9.92
N GLU A 194 -4.55 -0.11 9.73
CA GLU A 194 -5.97 0.12 9.43
C GLU A 194 -6.27 0.14 7.93
N ILE A 195 -5.26 0.28 7.07
CA ILE A 195 -5.45 0.32 5.62
C ILE A 195 -5.81 -1.07 5.10
N ALA A 196 -7.04 -1.29 4.63
CA ALA A 196 -7.50 -2.56 4.09
C ALA A 196 -6.87 -2.86 2.71
N ASN A 197 -6.73 -4.15 2.36
CA ASN A 197 -6.32 -4.53 1.01
C ASN A 197 -7.31 -4.00 -0.03
N THR A 198 -6.81 -3.50 -1.14
CA THR A 198 -7.52 -2.79 -2.22
C THR A 198 -8.27 -1.54 -1.78
N SER A 199 -8.14 -1.09 -0.52
CA SER A 199 -8.76 0.18 -0.14
C SER A 199 -8.23 1.35 -0.95
N VAL A 200 -9.08 2.37 -1.07
CA VAL A 200 -8.81 3.60 -1.83
C VAL A 200 -8.68 4.77 -0.86
N THR A 201 -7.56 5.47 -0.93
CA THR A 201 -7.34 6.75 -0.22
C THR A 201 -7.31 7.85 -1.26
N MET A 202 -8.22 8.82 -1.17
CA MET A 202 -8.36 9.87 -2.17
C MET A 202 -7.65 11.15 -1.72
N LEU A 203 -6.84 11.70 -2.64
CA LEU A 203 -6.24 13.02 -2.51
C LEU A 203 -6.78 13.95 -3.60
N LYS A 204 -6.75 15.25 -3.35
CA LYS A 204 -7.09 16.29 -4.32
C LYS A 204 -5.89 17.20 -4.54
N TRP A 205 -5.50 17.34 -5.81
CA TRP A 205 -4.52 18.32 -6.26
C TRP A 205 -5.23 19.52 -6.87
N GLN A 206 -5.07 20.67 -6.24
CA GLN A 206 -5.66 21.93 -6.69
C GLN A 206 -4.81 23.12 -6.24
N ASN A 207 -4.58 24.09 -7.13
CA ASN A 207 -3.77 25.30 -6.86
C ASN A 207 -2.38 24.95 -6.30
N GLU A 208 -1.73 23.93 -6.87
CA GLU A 208 -0.42 23.43 -6.42
C GLU A 208 -0.39 22.91 -4.98
N GLN A 209 -1.54 22.62 -4.41
CA GLN A 209 -1.68 22.03 -3.09
C GLN A 209 -2.29 20.64 -3.18
N LEU A 210 -1.74 19.72 -2.38
CA LEU A 210 -2.23 18.37 -2.22
C LEU A 210 -2.94 18.23 -0.87
N ASN A 211 -4.18 17.75 -0.90
CA ASN A 211 -5.00 17.62 0.30
C ASN A 211 -5.60 16.22 0.38
N LEU A 212 -5.63 15.65 1.58
CA LEU A 212 -6.38 14.43 1.86
C LEU A 212 -7.88 14.70 1.73
N HIS A 213 -8.59 13.88 0.95
CA HIS A 213 -10.04 14.00 0.79
C HIS A 213 -10.80 12.90 1.52
N SER A 214 -10.36 11.64 1.35
CA SER A 214 -10.89 10.51 2.10
C SER A 214 -9.78 9.51 2.36
N PHE A 215 -9.97 8.64 3.35
CA PHE A 215 -8.98 7.67 3.78
C PHE A 215 -9.58 6.28 3.90
N ASN A 216 -8.90 5.29 3.30
CA ASN A 216 -9.17 3.87 3.50
C ASN A 216 -10.62 3.46 3.16
N GLU A 217 -11.10 3.84 1.98
CA GLU A 217 -12.42 3.43 1.49
C GLU A 217 -12.38 1.98 0.98
N TYR A 218 -13.08 1.08 1.66
CA TYR A 218 -13.12 -0.36 1.33
C TYR A 218 -14.52 -0.98 1.45
N HIS A 219 -15.55 -0.19 1.73
CA HIS A 219 -16.91 -0.71 1.95
C HIS A 219 -17.50 -1.44 0.75
N TYR A 220 -17.00 -1.17 -0.46
CA TYR A 220 -17.38 -1.87 -1.68
C TYR A 220 -16.97 -3.36 -1.71
N LEU A 221 -16.07 -3.78 -0.78
CA LEU A 221 -15.66 -5.18 -0.62
C LEU A 221 -16.69 -6.01 0.16
N LYS A 222 -17.63 -5.35 0.82
CA LYS A 222 -18.74 -6.00 1.56
C LYS A 222 -19.93 -6.09 0.64
N ASP A 223 -19.96 -7.10 -0.21
CA ASP A 223 -21.11 -7.43 -1.02
C ASP A 223 -22.01 -8.45 -0.30
N ASN A 224 -23.30 -8.51 -0.66
CA ASN A 224 -24.29 -9.42 -0.08
C ASN A 224 -23.93 -10.92 -0.18
N GLN A 225 -22.92 -11.28 -0.98
CA GLN A 225 -22.50 -12.66 -1.24
C GLN A 225 -21.18 -13.06 -0.57
N ALA A 226 -20.27 -12.13 -0.27
CA ALA A 226 -18.99 -12.42 0.38
C ALA A 226 -18.36 -11.18 1.00
N ASP A 227 -17.78 -11.32 2.19
CA ASP A 227 -16.89 -10.31 2.77
C ASP A 227 -15.46 -10.57 2.29
N LEU A 228 -15.01 -9.76 1.36
CA LEU A 228 -13.64 -9.80 0.82
C LEU A 228 -12.65 -8.98 1.66
N THR A 229 -13.07 -8.34 2.75
CA THR A 229 -12.22 -7.44 3.52
C THR A 229 -11.07 -8.18 4.20
N THR A 230 -9.83 -7.71 3.99
CA THR A 230 -8.62 -8.18 4.70
C THR A 230 -7.67 -7.02 4.95
N TRP A 231 -6.73 -7.19 5.87
CA TRP A 231 -5.74 -6.18 6.28
C TRP A 231 -4.28 -6.65 6.20
N LEU A 232 -4.08 -7.93 5.89
CA LEU A 232 -2.76 -8.56 5.74
C LEU A 232 -2.62 -9.21 4.39
#